data_bdf6a4704e767e927f84567684c02d1e
#
_entry.id   bdf6a4704e767e927f84567684c02d1e
#
_cell.length_a   1.000
_cell.length_b   1.000
_cell.length_c   1.000
_cell.angle_alpha   90.00
_cell.angle_beta   90.00
_cell.angle_gamma   90.00
#
_symmetry.space_group_name_H-M   'P 1'
#
loop_
_entity.id
_entity.type
_entity.pdbx_description
1 polymer ?
#
loop_
_entity_poly.entity_id
_entity_poly.type
_entity_poly.pdbx_seq_one_letter_code
_entity_poly.pdbx_strand_id
1 'polypeptide(L)'
;MRIRWPWCAPILLGLGLLASCGGNDGAAPQASAGQVAPRAGTAQVSFYAASRFAEQASFGATPALVAELQAKGFEKWIDAQFALPPYQIDSTPARLNGNPIPPEPYQVQKRETQKLIMTAPDQLRARLAWSIGQFIVVSGTKPHPVGLIEWINMLHRQAFGTYGDLLTQVSIHPTMGQYLDNNQNRPKSAECPRCAPNENYARELMQLFSIGVYQLGADGTPLRNSRGGYVETYTQTDVEQLARVLTGWQNQNDPFKPNDGFSQYYQPMIPSTWPPDRDAGEKRVLGRVFAAGQSAEKDLRDAVALLTSHPNVAPFVALRLIQHHVKSNPTPAYVGRVAAVFRNNGSGVVGDMKALIKAVLLDPEARAGDDPAKARADDGMVREPALHRSAIFRALGCQRAPTNSTNGDYWLSAQPHWWAESVFSFYAPTDRAPGSNLLAPEQKLLVASEFTERLGQLNWIRYNQATKSNDLSAYTNAGCSLDALVKAFSTSPRAFNDYLGTAFFRGAMPPTLRANIEQLMLSPSWDVNAPDDGALRLLQFALATPYFGVIQ
;
A
#
# COMPACT_ATOMS: atom_id res chain seq x y z
N MET A 1 40.67 -13.47 -13.29
CA MET A 1 40.75 -12.38 -14.29
C MET A 1 40.28 -11.11 -13.60
N ARG A 2 41.20 -10.24 -13.18
CA ARG A 2 40.94 -9.04 -12.37
C ARG A 2 40.80 -7.86 -13.34
N ILE A 3 39.63 -7.19 -13.35
CA ILE A 3 39.42 -5.94 -14.09
C ILE A 3 39.50 -4.79 -13.09
N ARG A 4 40.49 -3.92 -13.29
CA ARG A 4 40.70 -2.67 -12.53
C ARG A 4 39.92 -1.54 -13.20
N TRP A 5 39.24 -0.73 -12.39
CA TRP A 5 38.65 0.54 -12.80
C TRP A 5 39.57 1.70 -12.35
N PRO A 6 39.75 2.74 -13.14
CA PRO A 6 40.58 3.87 -12.77
C PRO A 6 39.81 4.95 -12.00
N TRP A 7 40.49 5.48 -11.03
CA TRP A 7 40.13 6.64 -10.22
C TRP A 7 40.27 7.93 -11.05
N CYS A 8 39.36 8.89 -10.88
CA CYS A 8 39.59 10.31 -11.15
C CYS A 8 39.43 11.13 -9.87
N ALA A 9 40.48 11.87 -9.59
CA ALA A 9 40.66 12.71 -8.40
C ALA A 9 40.01 14.10 -8.58
N PRO A 10 39.81 14.85 -7.46
CA PRO A 10 39.12 16.14 -7.46
C PRO A 10 40.04 17.32 -7.77
N ILE A 11 39.49 18.35 -8.42
CA ILE A 11 40.13 19.65 -8.62
C ILE A 11 39.57 20.65 -7.61
N LEU A 12 40.47 21.14 -6.77
CA LEU A 12 40.32 22.31 -5.88
C LEU A 12 40.83 23.56 -6.57
N LEU A 13 40.10 24.65 -6.51
CA LEU A 13 40.56 26.05 -6.69
C LEU A 13 39.34 26.94 -6.36
N GLY A 14 39.35 27.97 -5.57
CA GLY A 14 40.37 28.85 -4.98
C GLY A 14 39.68 30.13 -4.54
N LEU A 15 40.08 30.65 -3.42
CA LEU A 15 39.55 31.79 -2.68
C LEU A 15 39.42 33.10 -3.46
N GLY A 16 38.46 33.94 -3.03
CA GLY A 16 38.44 35.39 -3.28
C GLY A 16 37.59 36.13 -2.25
N LEU A 17 38.23 36.59 -1.19
CA LEU A 17 37.69 37.56 -0.21
C LEU A 17 37.66 38.96 -0.78
N LEU A 18 36.62 39.74 -0.54
CA LEU A 18 36.72 41.18 -0.28
C LEU A 18 35.55 41.61 0.61
N ALA A 19 35.89 42.17 1.75
CA ALA A 19 35.05 42.86 2.70
C ALA A 19 34.83 44.31 2.29
N SER A 20 33.67 44.89 2.60
CA SER A 20 33.51 46.33 2.77
C SER A 20 32.38 46.60 3.77
N CYS A 21 32.72 47.25 4.86
CA CYS A 21 31.84 47.78 5.88
C CYS A 21 31.18 49.06 5.42
N GLY A 22 29.93 49.31 5.85
CA GLY A 22 29.29 50.61 5.78
C GLY A 22 27.95 50.58 6.48
N GLY A 23 27.91 51.02 7.75
CA GLY A 23 26.67 51.17 8.51
C GLY A 23 25.90 52.41 8.09
N ASN A 24 24.61 52.44 8.30
CA ASN A 24 23.86 53.60 8.79
C ASN A 24 22.49 53.20 9.34
N ASP A 25 22.15 53.82 10.47
CA ASP A 25 20.88 53.73 11.18
C ASP A 25 19.72 54.31 10.38
N GLY A 26 18.52 53.75 10.54
CA GLY A 26 17.32 54.37 9.97
C GLY A 26 16.05 53.57 10.14
N ALA A 27 15.30 53.87 11.20
CA ALA A 27 13.83 53.84 11.36
C ALA A 27 13.01 52.76 10.66
N ALA A 28 12.25 52.00 11.45
CA ALA A 28 11.19 51.07 11.02
C ALA A 28 10.05 51.85 10.31
N PRO A 29 9.54 51.34 9.18
CA PRO A 29 8.27 51.78 8.62
C PRO A 29 7.11 50.91 9.13
N GLN A 30 6.05 51.60 9.50
CA GLN A 30 4.74 51.09 9.88
C GLN A 30 4.13 50.19 8.79
N ALA A 31 3.45 49.14 9.25
CA ALA A 31 2.64 48.26 8.42
C ALA A 31 1.48 49.04 7.77
N SER A 32 1.48 49.14 6.45
CA SER A 32 0.32 49.53 5.66
C SER A 32 -0.50 48.25 5.30
N ALA A 33 -1.76 48.31 5.64
CA ALA A 33 -2.75 47.27 5.32
C ALA A 33 -2.98 47.17 3.80
N GLY A 34 -3.01 45.93 3.30
CA GLY A 34 -3.91 45.53 2.23
C GLY A 34 -3.50 45.83 0.80
N GLN A 35 -2.66 45.03 0.21
CA GLN A 35 -2.86 44.61 -1.18
C GLN A 35 -2.83 43.09 -1.26
N VAL A 36 -4.01 42.51 -1.45
CA VAL A 36 -4.15 41.09 -1.82
C VAL A 36 -3.49 40.96 -3.19
N ALA A 37 -2.34 40.27 -3.22
CA ALA A 37 -1.72 39.88 -4.47
C ALA A 37 -2.73 39.09 -5.32
N PRO A 38 -2.80 39.32 -6.65
CA PRO A 38 -3.69 38.55 -7.52
C PRO A 38 -3.33 37.10 -7.36
N ARG A 39 -4.34 36.24 -7.08
CA ARG A 39 -4.21 34.77 -7.08
C ARG A 39 -3.55 34.39 -8.40
N ALA A 40 -2.32 33.88 -8.32
CA ALA A 40 -1.66 33.25 -9.46
C ALA A 40 -2.66 32.21 -10.02
N GLY A 41 -2.97 32.30 -11.31
CA GLY A 41 -3.81 31.34 -12.00
C GLY A 41 -3.24 29.97 -11.69
N THR A 42 -4.10 29.02 -11.33
CA THR A 42 -3.72 27.63 -10.98
C THR A 42 -2.90 27.09 -12.15
N ALA A 43 -1.59 26.92 -11.95
CA ALA A 43 -0.72 26.34 -12.97
C ALA A 43 -1.32 25.00 -13.36
N GLN A 44 -1.56 24.81 -14.66
CA GLN A 44 -2.14 23.59 -15.18
C GLN A 44 -1.24 22.41 -14.80
N VAL A 45 -1.81 21.33 -14.22
CA VAL A 45 -1.07 20.14 -13.85
C VAL A 45 -0.41 19.53 -15.09
N SER A 46 0.91 19.36 -15.09
CA SER A 46 1.63 18.76 -16.21
C SER A 46 1.24 17.29 -16.39
N PHE A 47 1.42 16.77 -17.60
CA PHE A 47 1.20 15.35 -17.89
C PHE A 47 2.05 14.44 -16.99
N TYR A 48 3.32 14.81 -16.79
CA TYR A 48 4.23 14.07 -15.91
C TYR A 48 3.72 14.04 -14.47
N ALA A 49 3.37 15.18 -13.91
CA ALA A 49 2.85 15.29 -12.54
C ALA A 49 1.53 14.53 -12.36
N ALA A 50 0.62 14.60 -13.34
CA ALA A 50 -0.65 13.87 -13.31
C ALA A 50 -0.43 12.35 -13.36
N SER A 51 0.47 11.88 -14.25
CA SER A 51 0.79 10.45 -14.36
C SER A 51 1.43 9.92 -13.07
N ARG A 52 2.39 10.67 -12.50
CA ARG A 52 3.04 10.34 -11.25
C ARG A 52 2.05 10.28 -10.08
N PHE A 53 1.19 11.26 -9.96
CA PHE A 53 0.13 11.28 -8.94
C PHE A 53 -0.81 10.08 -9.10
N ALA A 54 -1.23 9.74 -10.32
CA ALA A 54 -2.08 8.59 -10.59
C ALA A 54 -1.45 7.27 -10.10
N GLU A 55 -0.14 7.08 -10.27
CA GLU A 55 0.57 5.90 -9.76
C GLU A 55 0.62 5.84 -8.23
N GLN A 56 0.67 6.99 -7.55
CA GLN A 56 0.67 7.08 -6.09
C GLN A 56 -0.73 6.90 -5.49
N ALA A 57 -1.74 7.43 -6.14
CA ALA A 57 -3.11 7.51 -5.63
C ALA A 57 -4.03 6.37 -6.12
N SER A 58 -3.57 5.53 -7.05
CA SER A 58 -4.32 4.40 -7.61
C SER A 58 -3.41 3.21 -7.89
N PHE A 59 -3.92 2.20 -8.58
CA PHE A 59 -3.13 1.03 -9.02
C PHE A 59 -2.43 1.22 -10.37
N GLY A 60 -2.26 2.44 -10.82
CA GLY A 60 -1.57 2.79 -12.05
C GLY A 60 -2.31 3.85 -12.87
N ALA A 61 -1.57 4.60 -13.65
CA ALA A 61 -2.11 5.62 -14.54
C ALA A 61 -2.93 4.99 -15.67
N THR A 62 -4.05 5.64 -16.02
CA THR A 62 -4.76 5.42 -17.27
C THR A 62 -4.84 6.74 -18.03
N PRO A 63 -4.95 6.75 -19.37
CA PRO A 63 -5.10 8.00 -20.13
C PRO A 63 -6.26 8.87 -19.62
N ALA A 64 -7.39 8.24 -19.27
CA ALA A 64 -8.56 8.95 -18.75
C ALA A 64 -8.29 9.58 -17.38
N LEU A 65 -7.64 8.84 -16.46
CA LEU A 65 -7.31 9.36 -15.13
C LEU A 65 -6.31 10.52 -15.21
N VAL A 66 -5.29 10.41 -16.07
CA VAL A 66 -4.31 11.48 -16.28
C VAL A 66 -4.98 12.74 -16.80
N ALA A 67 -5.85 12.62 -17.81
CA ALA A 67 -6.62 13.75 -18.35
C ALA A 67 -7.54 14.38 -17.28
N GLU A 68 -8.20 13.56 -16.47
CA GLU A 68 -9.03 14.04 -15.36
C GLU A 68 -8.23 14.83 -14.33
N LEU A 69 -7.04 14.33 -13.93
CA LEU A 69 -6.14 14.99 -13.00
C LEU A 69 -5.61 16.32 -13.55
N GLN A 70 -5.28 16.37 -14.84
CA GLN A 70 -4.88 17.62 -15.51
C GLN A 70 -6.00 18.66 -15.51
N ALA A 71 -7.24 18.22 -15.73
CA ALA A 71 -8.40 19.10 -15.80
C ALA A 71 -8.87 19.59 -14.42
N LYS A 72 -8.89 18.72 -13.41
CA LYS A 72 -9.45 19.02 -12.07
C LYS A 72 -8.40 19.51 -11.07
N GLY A 73 -7.13 19.11 -11.24
CA GLY A 73 -6.10 19.20 -10.20
C GLY A 73 -6.24 18.14 -9.11
N PHE A 74 -5.17 17.93 -8.35
CA PHE A 74 -5.06 16.83 -7.39
C PHE A 74 -6.08 16.93 -6.25
N GLU A 75 -6.19 18.10 -5.64
CA GLU A 75 -7.06 18.28 -4.48
C GLU A 75 -8.53 18.03 -4.81
N LYS A 76 -9.05 18.61 -5.89
CA LYS A 76 -10.44 18.41 -6.30
C LYS A 76 -10.71 16.96 -6.70
N TRP A 77 -9.72 16.29 -7.30
CA TRP A 77 -9.86 14.86 -7.61
C TRP A 77 -9.93 14.02 -6.33
N ILE A 78 -9.06 14.28 -5.33
CA ILE A 78 -9.12 13.60 -4.03
C ILE A 78 -10.49 13.80 -3.38
N ASP A 79 -11.00 15.03 -3.34
CA ASP A 79 -12.29 15.35 -2.73
C ASP A 79 -13.45 14.63 -3.45
N ALA A 80 -13.37 14.51 -4.79
CA ALA A 80 -14.33 13.71 -5.57
C ALA A 80 -14.24 12.22 -5.23
N GLN A 81 -13.04 11.67 -5.03
CA GLN A 81 -12.85 10.27 -4.59
C GLN A 81 -13.44 10.03 -3.18
N PHE A 82 -13.34 10.99 -2.27
CA PHE A 82 -13.94 10.89 -0.94
C PHE A 82 -15.47 10.84 -0.94
N ALA A 83 -16.10 11.41 -1.97
CA ALA A 83 -17.54 11.40 -2.13
C ALA A 83 -18.11 10.07 -2.66
N LEU A 84 -17.28 9.23 -3.26
CA LEU A 84 -17.72 7.95 -3.81
C LEU A 84 -18.05 6.94 -2.69
N PRO A 85 -19.14 6.16 -2.84
CA PRO A 85 -19.41 5.06 -1.93
C PRO A 85 -18.34 3.97 -2.05
N PRO A 86 -18.12 3.17 -1.00
CA PRO A 86 -17.18 2.06 -1.07
C PRO A 86 -17.66 1.00 -2.06
N TYR A 87 -16.86 0.70 -3.08
CA TYR A 87 -17.12 -0.41 -3.99
C TYR A 87 -16.79 -1.72 -3.29
N GLN A 88 -17.70 -2.70 -3.34
CA GLN A 88 -17.58 -3.93 -2.56
C GLN A 88 -17.57 -5.16 -3.46
N ILE A 89 -16.87 -6.21 -3.01
CA ILE A 89 -16.92 -7.54 -3.60
C ILE A 89 -18.03 -8.32 -2.89
N ASP A 90 -18.81 -9.12 -3.61
CA ASP A 90 -19.75 -10.03 -2.97
C ASP A 90 -18.99 -11.01 -2.06
N SER A 91 -19.21 -10.88 -0.75
CA SER A 91 -18.58 -11.69 0.29
C SER A 91 -19.41 -12.90 0.70
N THR A 92 -20.61 -13.08 0.12
CA THR A 92 -21.47 -14.23 0.42
C THR A 92 -20.74 -15.52 0.04
N PRO A 93 -20.48 -16.44 1.00
CA PRO A 93 -19.79 -17.68 0.69
C PRO A 93 -20.69 -18.61 -0.12
N ALA A 94 -20.12 -19.26 -1.13
CA ALA A 94 -20.76 -20.42 -1.75
C ALA A 94 -20.99 -21.52 -0.69
N ARG A 95 -22.04 -22.31 -0.84
CA ARG A 95 -22.39 -23.37 0.12
C ARG A 95 -22.58 -24.70 -0.57
N LEU A 96 -22.12 -25.77 0.09
CA LEU A 96 -22.39 -27.15 -0.29
C LEU A 96 -23.05 -27.85 0.91
N ASN A 97 -24.24 -28.39 0.74
CA ASN A 97 -25.03 -29.00 1.82
C ASN A 97 -25.18 -28.09 3.05
N GLY A 98 -25.32 -26.78 2.81
CA GLY A 98 -25.43 -25.76 3.86
C GLY A 98 -24.10 -25.30 4.47
N ASN A 99 -22.96 -25.96 4.21
CA ASN A 99 -21.65 -25.56 4.69
C ASN A 99 -21.03 -24.50 3.76
N PRO A 100 -20.40 -23.44 4.31
CA PRO A 100 -19.66 -22.51 3.49
C PRO A 100 -18.46 -23.22 2.84
N ILE A 101 -18.27 -22.97 1.54
CA ILE A 101 -17.12 -23.46 0.79
C ILE A 101 -16.05 -22.38 0.83
N PRO A 102 -14.83 -22.68 1.33
CA PRO A 102 -13.72 -21.73 1.25
C PRO A 102 -13.42 -21.41 -0.21
N PRO A 103 -13.23 -20.11 -0.56
CA PRO A 103 -12.72 -19.77 -1.87
C PRO A 103 -11.27 -20.24 -2.00
N GLU A 104 -10.92 -20.78 -3.18
CA GLU A 104 -9.52 -21.03 -3.49
C GLU A 104 -8.71 -19.74 -3.48
N PRO A 105 -7.42 -19.77 -3.09
CA PRO A 105 -6.57 -18.57 -3.03
C PRO A 105 -6.63 -17.70 -4.27
N TYR A 106 -6.52 -18.30 -5.45
CA TYR A 106 -6.58 -17.58 -6.72
C TYR A 106 -7.93 -16.90 -6.97
N GLN A 107 -9.03 -17.43 -6.42
CA GLN A 107 -10.36 -16.82 -6.55
C GLN A 107 -10.47 -15.52 -5.76
N VAL A 108 -9.86 -15.44 -4.57
CA VAL A 108 -9.81 -14.21 -3.77
C VAL A 108 -9.01 -13.16 -4.52
N GLN A 109 -7.82 -13.50 -5.00
CA GLN A 109 -6.97 -12.59 -5.77
C GLN A 109 -7.65 -12.12 -7.06
N LYS A 110 -8.28 -13.04 -7.79
CA LYS A 110 -9.02 -12.72 -9.02
C LYS A 110 -10.14 -11.73 -8.75
N ARG A 111 -10.96 -11.94 -7.71
CA ARG A 111 -12.06 -11.03 -7.36
C ARG A 111 -11.54 -9.66 -6.96
N GLU A 112 -10.53 -9.58 -6.10
CA GLU A 112 -9.89 -8.32 -5.70
C GLU A 112 -9.31 -7.59 -6.92
N THR A 113 -8.49 -8.29 -7.72
CA THR A 113 -7.85 -7.70 -8.89
C THR A 113 -8.87 -7.18 -9.88
N GLN A 114 -9.84 -8.00 -10.27
CA GLN A 114 -10.81 -7.60 -11.30
C GLN A 114 -11.79 -6.53 -10.81
N LYS A 115 -12.19 -6.56 -9.55
CA LYS A 115 -13.19 -5.65 -9.01
C LYS A 115 -12.59 -4.38 -8.41
N LEU A 116 -11.57 -4.50 -7.54
CA LEU A 116 -11.02 -3.35 -6.83
C LEU A 116 -9.85 -2.72 -7.59
N ILE A 117 -8.86 -3.52 -7.99
CA ILE A 117 -7.63 -3.00 -8.59
C ILE A 117 -7.87 -2.44 -9.99
N MET A 118 -8.62 -3.17 -10.84
CA MET A 118 -8.79 -2.78 -12.23
C MET A 118 -9.93 -1.80 -12.45
N THR A 119 -11.09 -1.97 -11.82
CA THR A 119 -12.32 -1.32 -12.25
C THR A 119 -13.07 -0.51 -11.21
N ALA A 120 -12.71 -0.57 -9.92
CA ALA A 120 -13.39 0.23 -8.91
C ALA A 120 -13.35 1.72 -9.25
N PRO A 121 -14.47 2.46 -9.16
CA PRO A 121 -14.48 3.89 -9.43
C PRO A 121 -13.79 4.69 -8.32
N ASP A 122 -13.77 4.16 -7.09
CA ASP A 122 -13.16 4.75 -5.89
C ASP A 122 -11.70 4.27 -5.71
N GLN A 123 -10.89 4.49 -6.74
CA GLN A 123 -9.50 4.02 -6.82
C GLN A 123 -8.63 4.44 -5.64
N LEU A 124 -8.79 5.67 -5.13
CA LEU A 124 -8.03 6.14 -3.97
C LEU A 124 -8.36 5.33 -2.73
N ARG A 125 -9.64 5.01 -2.52
CA ARG A 125 -10.09 4.17 -1.40
C ARG A 125 -9.53 2.75 -1.54
N ALA A 126 -9.64 2.16 -2.72
CA ALA A 126 -9.13 0.82 -2.98
C ALA A 126 -7.61 0.74 -2.75
N ARG A 127 -6.86 1.73 -3.22
CA ARG A 127 -5.40 1.79 -3.05
C ARG A 127 -4.99 1.99 -1.58
N LEU A 128 -5.74 2.81 -0.83
CA LEU A 128 -5.50 3.00 0.61
C LEU A 128 -5.84 1.73 1.41
N ALA A 129 -6.99 1.09 1.14
CA ALA A 129 -7.38 -0.17 1.78
C ALA A 129 -6.33 -1.25 1.54
N TRP A 130 -5.84 -1.37 0.31
CA TRP A 130 -4.78 -2.30 -0.05
C TRP A 130 -3.47 -2.00 0.71
N SER A 131 -3.09 -0.72 0.83
CA SER A 131 -1.91 -0.30 1.61
C SER A 131 -2.06 -0.65 3.10
N ILE A 132 -3.23 -0.43 3.68
CA ILE A 132 -3.52 -0.81 5.08
C ILE A 132 -3.33 -2.32 5.26
N GLY A 133 -3.80 -3.13 4.32
CA GLY A 133 -3.64 -4.59 4.35
C GLY A 133 -2.19 -5.08 4.29
N GLN A 134 -1.22 -4.23 3.87
CA GLN A 134 0.20 -4.59 3.87
C GLN A 134 0.87 -4.46 5.24
N PHE A 135 0.31 -3.68 6.17
CA PHE A 135 0.86 -3.55 7.53
C PHE A 135 -0.12 -3.96 8.64
N ILE A 136 -1.44 -4.05 8.37
CA ILE A 136 -2.41 -4.75 9.22
C ILE A 136 -2.69 -6.09 8.55
N VAL A 137 -1.83 -7.06 8.80
CA VAL A 137 -1.72 -8.28 8.02
C VAL A 137 -2.64 -9.38 8.53
N VAL A 138 -3.31 -10.05 7.60
CA VAL A 138 -3.85 -11.40 7.77
C VAL A 138 -3.35 -12.28 6.64
N SER A 139 -3.34 -13.61 6.85
CA SER A 139 -2.95 -14.54 5.81
C SER A 139 -3.89 -15.73 5.74
N GLY A 140 -4.29 -16.12 4.53
CA GLY A 140 -5.09 -17.30 4.26
C GLY A 140 -4.37 -18.63 4.54
N THR A 141 -3.10 -18.59 4.95
CA THR A 141 -2.36 -19.79 5.36
C THR A 141 -2.85 -20.40 6.68
N LYS A 142 -3.48 -19.58 7.54
CA LYS A 142 -3.95 -20.02 8.87
C LYS A 142 -5.47 -19.88 9.06
N PRO A 143 -6.11 -18.70 8.80
CA PRO A 143 -7.54 -18.56 8.98
C PRO A 143 -8.34 -19.28 7.91
N HIS A 144 -9.63 -19.51 8.21
CA HIS A 144 -10.55 -20.03 7.24
C HIS A 144 -10.79 -19.01 6.11
N PRO A 145 -10.42 -19.30 4.84
CA PRO A 145 -10.38 -18.29 3.78
C PRO A 145 -11.76 -17.73 3.39
N VAL A 146 -12.86 -18.30 3.88
CA VAL A 146 -14.23 -17.76 3.70
C VAL A 146 -14.35 -16.31 4.15
N GLY A 147 -13.65 -15.91 5.21
CA GLY A 147 -13.68 -14.55 5.73
C GLY A 147 -12.82 -13.53 4.98
N LEU A 148 -11.93 -13.96 4.08
CA LEU A 148 -10.96 -13.05 3.45
C LEU A 148 -11.60 -11.98 2.55
N ILE A 149 -12.65 -12.32 1.82
CA ILE A 149 -13.34 -11.33 0.98
C ILE A 149 -14.01 -10.25 1.85
N GLU A 150 -14.63 -10.64 2.97
CA GLU A 150 -15.20 -9.68 3.91
C GLU A 150 -14.12 -8.86 4.63
N TRP A 151 -12.95 -9.44 4.89
CA TRP A 151 -11.79 -8.69 5.38
C TRP A 151 -11.39 -7.58 4.41
N ILE A 152 -11.26 -7.89 3.12
CA ILE A 152 -10.96 -6.91 2.07
C ILE A 152 -12.04 -5.82 2.04
N ASN A 153 -13.31 -6.21 2.05
CA ASN A 153 -14.43 -5.28 2.08
C ASN A 153 -14.44 -4.40 3.33
N MET A 154 -14.12 -4.96 4.50
CA MET A 154 -14.02 -4.21 5.76
C MET A 154 -12.91 -3.16 5.67
N LEU A 155 -11.72 -3.51 5.21
CA LEU A 155 -10.63 -2.54 5.00
C LEU A 155 -11.05 -1.43 4.03
N HIS A 156 -11.77 -1.78 2.98
CA HIS A 156 -12.27 -0.83 1.99
C HIS A 156 -13.32 0.13 2.57
N ARG A 157 -14.25 -0.36 3.41
CA ARG A 157 -15.21 0.50 4.12
C ARG A 157 -14.51 1.43 5.11
N GLN A 158 -13.51 0.92 5.84
CA GLN A 158 -12.81 1.67 6.88
C GLN A 158 -11.70 2.60 6.36
N ALA A 159 -11.28 2.45 5.10
CA ALA A 159 -10.18 3.23 4.53
C ALA A 159 -10.35 4.76 4.62
N PHE A 160 -11.59 5.25 4.67
CA PHE A 160 -11.92 6.67 4.81
C PHE A 160 -12.63 7.01 6.13
N GLY A 161 -12.59 6.12 7.12
CA GLY A 161 -13.04 6.32 8.49
C GLY A 161 -11.98 6.94 9.39
N THR A 162 -12.06 6.66 10.68
CA THR A 162 -10.98 6.96 11.64
C THR A 162 -10.10 5.73 11.86
N TYR A 163 -8.83 5.95 12.22
CA TYR A 163 -7.92 4.85 12.55
C TYR A 163 -8.39 4.06 13.77
N GLY A 164 -9.07 4.70 14.73
CA GLY A 164 -9.68 4.04 15.87
C GLY A 164 -10.83 3.10 15.47
N ASP A 165 -11.70 3.54 14.55
CA ASP A 165 -12.77 2.68 14.01
C ASP A 165 -12.18 1.50 13.25
N LEU A 166 -11.13 1.74 12.44
CA LEU A 166 -10.42 0.68 11.73
C LEU A 166 -9.86 -0.37 12.71
N LEU A 167 -9.13 0.03 13.75
CA LEU A 167 -8.59 -0.90 14.74
C LEU A 167 -9.70 -1.65 15.50
N THR A 168 -10.82 -1.00 15.77
CA THR A 168 -11.99 -1.66 16.38
C THR A 168 -12.53 -2.76 15.47
N GLN A 169 -12.75 -2.46 14.18
CA GLN A 169 -13.25 -3.44 13.21
C GLN A 169 -12.23 -4.58 12.96
N VAL A 170 -10.95 -4.28 12.91
CA VAL A 170 -9.87 -5.26 12.84
C VAL A 170 -9.91 -6.22 14.04
N SER A 171 -10.09 -5.68 15.26
CA SER A 171 -10.10 -6.47 16.51
C SER A 171 -11.22 -7.49 16.58
N ILE A 172 -12.38 -7.16 16.01
CA ILE A 172 -13.56 -8.04 16.04
C ILE A 172 -13.78 -8.80 14.73
N HIS A 173 -12.88 -8.67 13.76
CA HIS A 173 -13.02 -9.40 12.50
C HIS A 173 -12.64 -10.89 12.69
N PRO A 174 -13.49 -11.85 12.27
CA PRO A 174 -13.23 -13.28 12.50
C PRO A 174 -11.94 -13.77 11.82
N THR A 175 -11.58 -13.22 10.66
CA THR A 175 -10.32 -13.54 9.97
C THR A 175 -9.12 -13.16 10.83
N MET A 176 -9.10 -11.97 11.43
CA MET A 176 -8.06 -11.55 12.37
C MET A 176 -8.08 -12.39 13.64
N GLY A 177 -9.29 -12.64 14.19
CA GLY A 177 -9.48 -13.49 15.36
C GLY A 177 -8.89 -14.88 15.20
N GLN A 178 -8.96 -15.46 14.01
CA GLN A 178 -8.33 -16.74 13.69
C GLN A 178 -6.84 -16.61 13.40
N TYR A 179 -6.44 -15.57 12.67
CA TYR A 179 -5.05 -15.40 12.27
C TYR A 179 -4.11 -15.22 13.46
N LEU A 180 -4.51 -14.38 14.43
CA LEU A 180 -3.72 -14.08 15.62
C LEU A 180 -4.32 -14.64 16.92
N ASP A 181 -5.15 -15.69 16.82
CA ASP A 181 -5.65 -16.47 17.95
C ASP A 181 -6.46 -15.67 18.98
N ASN A 182 -7.13 -14.59 18.57
CA ASN A 182 -8.01 -13.81 19.45
C ASN A 182 -9.44 -14.37 19.51
N ASN A 183 -9.87 -15.17 18.53
CA ASN A 183 -11.14 -15.89 18.59
C ASN A 183 -11.08 -16.95 19.69
N GLN A 184 -12.04 -16.90 20.62
CA GLN A 184 -12.09 -17.76 21.80
C GLN A 184 -10.84 -17.63 22.73
N ASN A 185 -10.19 -16.46 22.70
CA ASN A 185 -9.15 -16.13 23.66
C ASN A 185 -9.78 -16.01 25.05
N ARG A 186 -9.31 -16.81 26.02
CA ARG A 186 -9.92 -16.94 27.35
C ARG A 186 -8.87 -17.03 28.46
N PRO A 187 -9.19 -16.55 29.68
CA PRO A 187 -8.32 -16.67 30.83
C PRO A 187 -8.31 -18.11 31.39
N LYS A 188 -7.40 -18.38 32.31
CA LYS A 188 -7.47 -19.56 33.15
C LYS A 188 -8.72 -19.51 34.02
N SER A 189 -9.46 -20.60 34.07
CA SER A 189 -10.67 -20.75 34.91
C SER A 189 -10.77 -22.16 35.47
N ALA A 190 -11.76 -22.42 36.33
CA ALA A 190 -12.05 -23.76 36.82
C ALA A 190 -12.41 -24.72 35.68
N GLU A 191 -13.13 -24.21 34.69
CA GLU A 191 -13.59 -24.97 33.50
C GLU A 191 -12.47 -25.17 32.47
N CYS A 192 -11.45 -24.31 32.51
CA CYS A 192 -10.27 -24.44 31.66
C CYS A 192 -8.97 -24.17 32.44
N PRO A 193 -8.50 -25.13 33.26
CA PRO A 193 -7.32 -24.94 34.11
C PRO A 193 -6.00 -24.75 33.37
N ARG A 194 -5.97 -25.14 32.07
CA ARG A 194 -4.80 -25.01 31.18
C ARG A 194 -4.90 -23.82 30.23
N CYS A 195 -6.01 -23.09 30.22
CA CYS A 195 -6.12 -21.87 29.43
C CYS A 195 -5.22 -20.75 29.99
N ALA A 196 -4.77 -19.90 29.10
CA ALA A 196 -4.12 -18.65 29.39
C ALA A 196 -4.50 -17.63 28.29
N PRO A 197 -4.59 -16.34 28.58
CA PRO A 197 -4.83 -15.34 27.55
C PRO A 197 -3.73 -15.44 26.47
N ASN A 198 -4.16 -15.49 25.20
CA ASN A 198 -3.24 -15.57 24.08
C ASN A 198 -2.71 -14.18 23.75
N GLU A 199 -1.39 -14.05 23.65
CA GLU A 199 -0.70 -12.78 23.47
C GLU A 199 -0.54 -12.36 22.01
N ASN A 200 -0.77 -13.25 21.03
CA ASN A 200 -0.45 -12.98 19.63
C ASN A 200 -1.12 -11.68 19.14
N TYR A 201 -2.43 -11.60 19.25
CA TYR A 201 -3.14 -10.39 18.79
C TYR A 201 -2.77 -9.16 19.62
N ALA A 202 -2.65 -9.29 20.93
CA ALA A 202 -2.26 -8.17 21.80
C ALA A 202 -0.89 -7.60 21.42
N ARG A 203 0.06 -8.47 21.13
CA ARG A 203 1.42 -8.10 20.69
C ARG A 203 1.37 -7.35 19.38
N GLU A 204 0.71 -7.92 18.36
CA GLU A 204 0.68 -7.31 17.03
C GLU A 204 -0.17 -6.03 16.99
N LEU A 205 -1.21 -5.93 17.81
CA LEU A 205 -1.99 -4.70 17.96
C LEU A 205 -1.13 -3.53 18.43
N MET A 206 -0.20 -3.77 19.36
CA MET A 206 0.77 -2.76 19.80
C MET A 206 1.93 -2.61 18.82
N GLN A 207 2.55 -3.71 18.41
CA GLN A 207 3.82 -3.73 17.69
C GLN A 207 3.67 -3.31 16.22
N LEU A 208 2.72 -3.91 15.48
CA LEU A 208 2.61 -3.75 14.04
C LEU A 208 1.44 -2.84 13.63
N PHE A 209 0.38 -2.77 14.46
CA PHE A 209 -0.84 -2.08 14.06
C PHE A 209 -1.00 -0.69 14.69
N SER A 210 -0.19 -0.33 15.71
CA SER A 210 -0.37 0.98 16.36
C SER A 210 0.91 1.69 16.78
N ILE A 211 1.55 1.29 17.88
CA ILE A 211 2.57 2.12 18.54
C ILE A 211 4.03 1.72 18.22
N GLY A 212 4.25 0.52 17.65
CA GLY A 212 5.59 0.04 17.34
C GLY A 212 6.40 -0.35 18.58
N VAL A 213 7.58 -0.95 18.35
CA VAL A 213 8.46 -1.46 19.43
C VAL A 213 9.20 -0.34 20.16
N TYR A 214 9.60 0.71 19.42
CA TYR A 214 10.43 1.78 19.96
C TYR A 214 9.72 3.12 19.97
N GLN A 215 9.99 3.93 20.99
CA GLN A 215 9.46 5.28 21.11
C GLN A 215 9.98 6.16 19.97
N LEU A 216 9.09 6.96 19.41
CA LEU A 216 9.34 7.85 18.29
C LEU A 216 9.17 9.32 18.72
N GLY A 217 10.01 10.18 18.17
CA GLY A 217 9.74 11.61 18.13
C GLY A 217 8.50 11.91 17.27
N ALA A 218 8.02 13.13 17.33
CA ALA A 218 6.87 13.57 16.55
C ALA A 218 7.06 13.45 15.02
N ASP A 219 8.30 13.36 14.59
CA ASP A 219 8.78 13.24 13.20
C ASP A 219 9.13 11.79 12.80
N GLY A 220 8.82 10.80 13.66
CA GLY A 220 9.12 9.40 13.42
C GLY A 220 10.56 8.96 13.72
N THR A 221 11.42 9.86 14.19
CA THR A 221 12.78 9.52 14.57
C THR A 221 12.79 8.67 15.86
N PRO A 222 13.41 7.48 15.89
CA PRO A 222 13.46 6.65 17.09
C PRO A 222 14.22 7.34 18.25
N LEU A 223 13.62 7.35 19.43
CA LEU A 223 14.23 7.93 20.63
C LEU A 223 15.31 7.00 21.21
N ARG A 224 16.36 7.62 21.75
CA ARG A 224 17.46 6.91 22.37
C ARG A 224 17.61 7.29 23.85
N ASN A 225 17.96 6.32 24.67
CA ASN A 225 18.31 6.55 26.06
C ASN A 225 19.74 7.11 26.20
N SER A 226 20.14 7.45 27.43
CA SER A 226 21.48 8.01 27.74
C SER A 226 22.66 7.10 27.38
N ARG A 227 22.42 5.80 27.15
CA ARG A 227 23.41 4.81 26.71
C ARG A 227 23.40 4.57 25.20
N GLY A 228 22.60 5.33 24.43
CA GLY A 228 22.47 5.23 22.97
C GLY A 228 21.57 4.10 22.50
N GLY A 229 20.98 3.28 23.37
CA GLY A 229 19.98 2.25 23.02
C GLY A 229 18.62 2.85 22.71
N TYR A 230 17.81 2.15 21.93
CA TYR A 230 16.42 2.57 21.67
C TYR A 230 15.57 2.44 22.94
N VAL A 231 14.60 3.33 23.12
CA VAL A 231 13.63 3.30 24.22
C VAL A 231 12.44 2.46 23.78
N GLU A 232 12.12 1.41 24.54
CA GLU A 232 10.96 0.56 24.24
C GLU A 232 9.63 1.30 24.51
N THR A 233 8.61 0.98 23.73
CA THR A 233 7.27 1.59 23.82
C THR A 233 6.43 0.93 24.90
N TYR A 234 6.55 -0.37 25.06
CA TYR A 234 5.79 -1.21 25.99
C TYR A 234 6.67 -2.34 26.53
N THR A 235 6.22 -2.97 27.59
CA THR A 235 6.87 -4.10 28.23
C THR A 235 6.14 -5.40 27.93
N GLN A 236 6.76 -6.55 28.24
CA GLN A 236 6.10 -7.86 28.16
C GLN A 236 4.84 -7.90 29.05
N THR A 237 4.88 -7.28 30.23
CA THR A 237 3.70 -7.17 31.12
C THR A 237 2.54 -6.42 30.45
N ASP A 238 2.82 -5.36 29.67
CA ASP A 238 1.77 -4.66 28.93
C ASP A 238 1.12 -5.58 27.89
N VAL A 239 1.87 -6.44 27.24
CA VAL A 239 1.34 -7.45 26.28
C VAL A 239 0.43 -8.43 27.01
N GLU A 240 0.87 -9.01 28.13
CA GLU A 240 0.11 -9.93 28.95
C GLU A 240 -1.21 -9.30 29.44
N GLN A 241 -1.13 -8.06 29.93
CA GLN A 241 -2.31 -7.34 30.41
C GLN A 241 -3.27 -6.99 29.28
N LEU A 242 -2.77 -6.60 28.09
CA LEU A 242 -3.63 -6.36 26.92
C LEU A 242 -4.26 -7.67 26.42
N ALA A 243 -3.56 -8.80 26.46
CA ALA A 243 -4.14 -10.11 26.16
C ALA A 243 -5.34 -10.44 27.06
N ARG A 244 -5.26 -10.11 28.36
CA ARG A 244 -6.38 -10.23 29.31
C ARG A 244 -7.55 -9.30 28.93
N VAL A 245 -7.25 -8.06 28.53
CA VAL A 245 -8.24 -7.08 28.04
C VAL A 245 -9.03 -7.62 26.86
N LEU A 246 -8.38 -8.36 25.97
CA LEU A 246 -8.93 -8.86 24.70
C LEU A 246 -9.59 -10.26 24.82
N THR A 247 -9.73 -10.83 26.02
CA THR A 247 -10.44 -12.10 26.23
C THR A 247 -11.96 -11.98 26.02
N GLY A 248 -12.61 -13.10 25.72
CA GLY A 248 -14.07 -13.23 25.70
C GLY A 248 -14.73 -12.84 24.39
N TRP A 249 -14.00 -12.87 23.27
CA TRP A 249 -14.56 -12.70 21.93
C TRP A 249 -14.69 -14.03 21.21
N GLN A 250 -15.78 -14.22 20.46
CA GLN A 250 -16.03 -15.44 19.69
C GLN A 250 -16.72 -15.15 18.37
N ASN A 251 -16.52 -16.02 17.38
CA ASN A 251 -17.29 -15.98 16.15
C ASN A 251 -18.78 -16.23 16.44
N GLN A 252 -19.64 -15.61 15.65
CA GLN A 252 -21.08 -15.91 15.70
C GLN A 252 -21.33 -17.33 15.13
N ASN A 253 -22.41 -17.95 15.56
CA ASN A 253 -22.87 -19.20 14.98
C ASN A 253 -23.43 -18.98 13.56
N ASP A 254 -23.24 -19.94 12.66
CA ASP A 254 -23.83 -19.86 11.32
C ASP A 254 -25.37 -19.99 11.42
N PRO A 255 -26.15 -18.99 10.95
CA PRO A 255 -27.60 -19.01 11.06
C PRO A 255 -28.24 -20.16 10.26
N PHE A 256 -27.53 -20.70 9.24
CA PHE A 256 -28.01 -21.84 8.46
C PHE A 256 -27.75 -23.20 9.14
N LYS A 257 -26.83 -23.21 10.12
CA LYS A 257 -26.50 -24.39 10.92
C LYS A 257 -26.19 -24.01 12.37
N PRO A 258 -27.16 -23.47 13.10
CA PRO A 258 -26.93 -22.92 14.45
C PRO A 258 -26.49 -23.97 15.46
N ASN A 259 -26.81 -25.25 15.23
CA ASN A 259 -26.52 -26.35 16.15
C ASN A 259 -25.30 -27.19 15.76
N ASP A 260 -24.66 -26.90 14.63
CA ASP A 260 -23.54 -27.70 14.11
C ASP A 260 -22.17 -27.12 14.49
N GLY A 261 -22.13 -26.04 15.29
CA GLY A 261 -20.89 -25.38 15.70
C GLY A 261 -20.14 -24.65 14.58
N PHE A 262 -20.77 -24.47 13.41
CA PHE A 262 -20.18 -23.71 12.32
C PHE A 262 -20.16 -22.23 12.63
N SER A 263 -18.97 -21.62 12.50
CA SER A 263 -18.78 -20.21 12.74
C SER A 263 -19.10 -19.37 11.49
N GLN A 264 -19.66 -18.18 11.70
CA GLN A 264 -19.75 -17.16 10.65
C GLN A 264 -18.41 -16.45 10.50
N TYR A 265 -17.69 -16.71 9.41
CA TYR A 265 -16.40 -16.09 9.13
C TYR A 265 -16.51 -14.71 8.42
N TYR A 266 -17.72 -14.27 8.14
CA TYR A 266 -18.02 -13.01 7.41
C TYR A 266 -18.85 -12.02 8.24
N GLN A 267 -19.12 -12.33 9.50
CA GLN A 267 -19.76 -11.43 10.46
C GLN A 267 -18.81 -11.12 11.61
N PRO A 268 -18.84 -9.91 12.18
CA PRO A 268 -17.98 -9.57 13.30
C PRO A 268 -18.11 -10.56 14.46
N MET A 269 -17.02 -10.80 15.16
CA MET A 269 -17.05 -11.53 16.44
C MET A 269 -17.94 -10.79 17.46
N ILE A 270 -18.53 -11.55 18.37
CA ILE A 270 -19.36 -11.05 19.47
C ILE A 270 -18.76 -11.45 20.81
N PRO A 271 -19.08 -10.75 21.89
CA PRO A 271 -18.74 -11.21 23.22
C PRO A 271 -19.33 -12.58 23.52
N SER A 272 -18.56 -13.45 24.16
CA SER A 272 -19.05 -14.72 24.68
C SER A 272 -20.10 -14.48 25.77
N THR A 273 -21.16 -15.27 25.72
CA THR A 273 -22.18 -15.28 26.79
C THR A 273 -21.77 -16.18 27.96
N TRP A 274 -20.66 -16.92 27.83
CA TRP A 274 -20.13 -17.80 28.87
C TRP A 274 -19.15 -17.02 29.77
N PRO A 275 -19.48 -16.70 31.04
CA PRO A 275 -18.65 -15.85 31.89
C PRO A 275 -17.18 -16.29 32.04
N PRO A 276 -16.84 -17.60 32.12
CA PRO A 276 -15.46 -18.06 32.21
C PRO A 276 -14.57 -17.73 31.01
N ASP A 277 -15.15 -17.35 29.87
CA ASP A 277 -14.37 -16.93 28.70
C ASP A 277 -13.77 -15.53 28.85
N ARG A 278 -14.23 -14.76 29.85
CA ARG A 278 -13.83 -13.37 30.04
C ARG A 278 -13.01 -13.16 31.30
N ASP A 279 -11.87 -12.45 31.20
CA ASP A 279 -11.12 -11.96 32.36
C ASP A 279 -11.84 -10.72 32.94
N ALA A 280 -12.54 -10.91 34.04
CA ALA A 280 -13.26 -9.84 34.72
C ALA A 280 -12.42 -9.08 35.78
N GLY A 281 -11.15 -9.45 36.00
CA GLY A 281 -10.25 -8.79 36.93
C GLY A 281 -9.81 -7.41 36.47
N GLU A 282 -9.24 -6.61 37.38
CA GLU A 282 -8.55 -5.37 37.01
C GLU A 282 -7.33 -5.67 36.13
N LYS A 283 -7.06 -4.83 35.14
CA LYS A 283 -5.88 -4.92 34.25
C LYS A 283 -5.23 -3.55 34.15
N ARG A 284 -3.92 -3.53 33.84
CA ARG A 284 -3.17 -2.28 33.67
C ARG A 284 -2.29 -2.38 32.41
N VAL A 285 -2.56 -1.53 31.42
CA VAL A 285 -1.84 -1.48 30.14
C VAL A 285 -1.28 -0.08 29.96
N LEU A 286 0.01 0.06 29.68
CA LEU A 286 0.68 1.35 29.46
C LEU A 286 0.33 2.38 30.55
N GLY A 287 0.26 1.92 31.82
CA GLY A 287 -0.08 2.75 32.96
C GLY A 287 -1.59 3.02 33.18
N ARG A 288 -2.47 2.76 32.17
CA ARG A 288 -3.92 2.93 32.30
C ARG A 288 -4.56 1.74 33.00
N VAL A 289 -5.45 2.02 33.94
CA VAL A 289 -6.26 1.00 34.64
C VAL A 289 -7.53 0.71 33.86
N PHE A 290 -7.81 -0.56 33.66
CA PHE A 290 -9.07 -1.12 33.18
C PHE A 290 -9.77 -1.74 34.39
N ALA A 291 -10.87 -1.13 34.82
CA ALA A 291 -11.53 -1.53 36.06
C ALA A 291 -12.07 -2.98 35.99
N ALA A 292 -12.09 -3.65 37.12
CA ALA A 292 -12.73 -4.96 37.23
C ALA A 292 -14.23 -4.88 36.83
N GLY A 293 -14.73 -5.96 36.21
CA GLY A 293 -16.13 -6.08 35.79
C GLY A 293 -16.50 -5.33 34.51
N GLN A 294 -15.55 -4.71 33.78
CA GLN A 294 -15.84 -4.11 32.47
C GLN A 294 -16.26 -5.16 31.43
N SER A 295 -17.21 -4.81 30.56
CA SER A 295 -17.60 -5.66 29.44
C SER A 295 -16.47 -5.75 28.38
N ALA A 296 -16.51 -6.77 27.51
CA ALA A 296 -15.52 -6.94 26.45
C ALA A 296 -15.48 -5.74 25.48
N GLU A 297 -16.67 -5.19 25.16
CA GLU A 297 -16.78 -4.03 24.27
C GLU A 297 -16.21 -2.76 24.91
N LYS A 298 -16.41 -2.58 26.23
CA LYS A 298 -15.86 -1.43 26.94
C LYS A 298 -14.33 -1.53 27.02
N ASP A 299 -13.81 -2.70 27.35
CA ASP A 299 -12.38 -2.95 27.39
C ASP A 299 -11.73 -2.73 26.00
N LEU A 300 -12.37 -3.22 24.94
CA LEU A 300 -11.88 -2.99 23.57
C LEU A 300 -11.87 -1.50 23.20
N ARG A 301 -12.97 -0.78 23.47
CA ARG A 301 -13.03 0.67 23.21
C ARG A 301 -11.96 1.42 23.98
N ASP A 302 -11.75 1.09 25.25
CA ASP A 302 -10.76 1.74 26.10
C ASP A 302 -9.33 1.41 25.62
N ALA A 303 -9.07 0.18 25.16
CA ALA A 303 -7.77 -0.23 24.60
C ALA A 303 -7.47 0.49 23.29
N VAL A 304 -8.43 0.54 22.36
CA VAL A 304 -8.28 1.27 21.10
C VAL A 304 -8.06 2.76 21.35
N ALA A 305 -8.83 3.37 22.27
CA ALA A 305 -8.64 4.78 22.64
C ALA A 305 -7.26 5.05 23.27
N LEU A 306 -6.76 4.15 24.11
CA LEU A 306 -5.41 4.22 24.69
C LEU A 306 -4.35 4.20 23.60
N LEU A 307 -4.41 3.25 22.67
CA LEU A 307 -3.44 3.09 21.61
C LEU A 307 -3.49 4.24 20.60
N THR A 308 -4.68 4.66 20.18
CA THR A 308 -4.82 5.76 19.19
C THR A 308 -4.45 7.13 19.74
N SER A 309 -4.50 7.32 21.06
CA SER A 309 -4.03 8.53 21.74
C SER A 309 -2.53 8.49 22.09
N HIS A 310 -1.86 7.35 21.94
CA HIS A 310 -0.43 7.23 22.25
C HIS A 310 0.42 8.08 21.29
N PRO A 311 1.46 8.82 21.78
CA PRO A 311 2.27 9.70 20.94
C PRO A 311 2.88 9.04 19.70
N ASN A 312 3.19 7.75 19.79
CA ASN A 312 3.84 7.00 18.71
C ASN A 312 2.93 6.68 17.52
N VAL A 313 1.61 6.52 17.72
CA VAL A 313 0.74 6.03 16.64
C VAL A 313 0.73 6.97 15.43
N ALA A 314 0.74 8.28 15.68
CA ALA A 314 0.71 9.28 14.63
C ALA A 314 1.93 9.18 13.68
N PRO A 315 3.18 9.26 14.14
CA PRO A 315 4.35 9.11 13.26
C PRO A 315 4.48 7.68 12.70
N PHE A 316 4.08 6.65 13.45
CA PHE A 316 4.11 5.28 12.99
C PHE A 316 3.21 5.06 11.77
N VAL A 317 1.94 5.44 11.84
CA VAL A 317 0.98 5.28 10.74
C VAL A 317 1.33 6.20 9.57
N ALA A 318 1.75 7.45 9.85
CA ALA A 318 2.19 8.38 8.82
C ALA A 318 3.33 7.80 7.99
N LEU A 319 4.36 7.26 8.65
CA LEU A 319 5.51 6.64 7.96
C LEU A 319 5.06 5.47 7.06
N ARG A 320 4.19 4.57 7.56
CA ARG A 320 3.70 3.44 6.76
C ARG A 320 2.96 3.90 5.51
N LEU A 321 2.05 4.85 5.63
CA LEU A 321 1.30 5.36 4.48
C LEU A 321 2.19 6.08 3.47
N ILE A 322 3.16 6.87 3.93
CA ILE A 322 4.11 7.51 3.02
C ILE A 322 4.91 6.47 2.25
N GLN A 323 5.41 5.43 2.95
CA GLN A 323 6.19 4.35 2.34
C GLN A 323 5.39 3.56 1.30
N HIS A 324 4.10 3.33 1.53
CA HIS A 324 3.25 2.57 0.59
C HIS A 324 2.65 3.40 -0.55
N HIS A 325 2.72 4.73 -0.50
CA HIS A 325 2.11 5.59 -1.53
C HIS A 325 3.11 6.45 -2.30
N VAL A 326 4.19 6.93 -1.64
CA VAL A 326 5.04 7.97 -2.21
C VAL A 326 6.49 7.57 -2.31
N LYS A 327 7.14 7.26 -1.19
CA LYS A 327 8.58 6.96 -1.19
C LYS A 327 9.02 6.15 0.03
N SER A 328 9.97 5.25 -0.17
CA SER A 328 10.50 4.38 0.90
C SER A 328 11.30 5.14 1.96
N ASN A 329 11.91 6.28 1.60
CA ASN A 329 12.81 7.06 2.45
C ASN A 329 12.32 8.50 2.61
N PRO A 330 11.21 8.75 3.34
CA PRO A 330 10.74 10.11 3.61
C PRO A 330 11.68 10.83 4.60
N THR A 331 11.74 12.17 4.50
CA THR A 331 12.41 12.95 5.52
C THR A 331 11.62 12.94 6.84
N PRO A 332 12.27 13.10 8.00
CA PRO A 332 11.56 13.27 9.28
C PRO A 332 10.56 14.42 9.26
N ALA A 333 10.88 15.52 8.56
CA ALA A 333 9.98 16.67 8.41
C ALA A 333 8.67 16.29 7.70
N TYR A 334 8.71 15.47 6.65
CA TYR A 334 7.52 14.97 5.98
C TYR A 334 6.67 14.10 6.92
N VAL A 335 7.31 13.13 7.58
CA VAL A 335 6.61 12.27 8.56
C VAL A 335 5.97 13.12 9.65
N GLY A 336 6.66 14.13 10.17
CA GLY A 336 6.17 15.03 11.21
C GLY A 336 4.93 15.83 10.78
N ARG A 337 4.90 16.35 9.55
CA ARG A 337 3.74 17.07 9.01
C ARG A 337 2.51 16.17 8.88
N VAL A 338 2.68 14.98 8.33
CA VAL A 338 1.58 13.99 8.20
C VAL A 338 1.13 13.50 9.57
N ALA A 339 2.05 13.23 10.50
CA ALA A 339 1.73 12.86 11.88
C ALA A 339 0.96 13.94 12.63
N ALA A 340 1.20 15.22 12.34
CA ALA A 340 0.43 16.32 12.91
C ALA A 340 -1.04 16.27 12.47
N VAL A 341 -1.31 15.92 11.20
CA VAL A 341 -2.67 15.74 10.68
C VAL A 341 -3.35 14.54 11.32
N PHE A 342 -2.62 13.45 11.59
CA PHE A 342 -3.16 12.31 12.34
C PHE A 342 -3.65 12.72 13.74
N ARG A 343 -2.86 13.54 14.45
CA ARG A 343 -3.21 14.01 15.80
C ARG A 343 -4.40 14.97 15.80
N ASN A 344 -4.56 15.74 14.75
CA ASN A 344 -5.69 16.66 14.59
C ASN A 344 -5.85 17.03 13.10
N ASN A 345 -6.96 16.65 12.50
CA ASN A 345 -7.30 16.96 11.11
C ASN A 345 -7.70 18.44 10.85
N GLY A 346 -7.56 19.32 11.84
CA GLY A 346 -8.05 20.70 11.82
C GLY A 346 -9.46 20.91 12.37
N SER A 347 -10.20 19.80 12.63
CA SER A 347 -11.53 19.79 13.24
C SER A 347 -11.59 19.02 14.56
N GLY A 348 -10.43 18.70 15.14
CA GLY A 348 -10.32 18.00 16.41
C GLY A 348 -10.48 16.47 16.32
N VAL A 349 -10.51 15.89 15.11
CA VAL A 349 -10.61 14.44 14.92
C VAL A 349 -9.22 13.82 14.86
N VAL A 350 -8.99 12.81 15.70
CA VAL A 350 -7.74 12.01 15.72
C VAL A 350 -7.88 10.86 14.74
N GLY A 351 -6.83 10.62 13.94
CA GLY A 351 -6.75 9.49 13.01
C GLY A 351 -7.74 9.55 11.85
N ASP A 352 -8.16 10.75 11.41
CA ASP A 352 -9.00 10.91 10.21
C ASP A 352 -8.21 10.45 8.96
N MET A 353 -8.60 9.31 8.41
CA MET A 353 -7.88 8.68 7.29
C MET A 353 -8.04 9.46 5.98
N LYS A 354 -9.13 10.21 5.78
CA LYS A 354 -9.26 11.11 4.61
C LYS A 354 -8.26 12.25 4.69
N ALA A 355 -8.20 12.93 5.83
CA ALA A 355 -7.25 14.00 6.05
C ALA A 355 -5.80 13.49 5.93
N LEU A 356 -5.54 12.30 6.47
CA LEU A 356 -4.22 11.69 6.47
C LEU A 356 -3.73 11.35 5.06
N ILE A 357 -4.52 10.65 4.24
CA ILE A 357 -4.10 10.31 2.87
C ILE A 357 -3.99 11.57 1.99
N LYS A 358 -4.85 12.57 2.20
CA LYS A 358 -4.74 13.87 1.52
C LYS A 358 -3.42 14.56 1.89
N ALA A 359 -3.03 14.55 3.17
CA ALA A 359 -1.75 15.08 3.63
C ALA A 359 -0.55 14.31 3.06
N VAL A 360 -0.62 12.97 3.00
CA VAL A 360 0.42 12.14 2.36
C VAL A 360 0.60 12.53 0.90
N LEU A 361 -0.46 12.60 0.12
CA LEU A 361 -0.38 12.80 -1.32
C LEU A 361 -0.08 14.26 -1.72
N LEU A 362 -0.47 15.24 -0.92
CA LEU A 362 -0.30 16.68 -1.24
C LEU A 362 0.88 17.34 -0.53
N ASP A 363 1.64 16.61 0.29
CA ASP A 363 2.81 17.17 0.97
C ASP A 363 3.81 17.76 -0.05
N PRO A 364 4.45 18.91 0.26
CA PRO A 364 5.47 19.50 -0.60
C PRO A 364 6.57 18.54 -1.01
N GLU A 365 7.01 17.61 -0.12
CA GLU A 365 8.02 16.62 -0.46
C GLU A 365 7.48 15.57 -1.43
N ALA A 366 6.23 15.15 -1.28
CA ALA A 366 5.57 14.27 -2.24
C ALA A 366 5.44 14.90 -3.62
N ARG A 367 5.19 16.21 -3.68
CA ARG A 367 4.99 16.96 -4.94
C ARG A 367 6.30 17.50 -5.54
N ALA A 368 7.41 17.48 -4.77
CA ALA A 368 8.72 17.95 -5.29
C ALA A 368 9.17 17.18 -6.54
N GLY A 369 8.90 15.88 -6.61
CA GLY A 369 9.20 15.04 -7.78
C GLY A 369 8.26 15.21 -8.97
N ASP A 370 7.27 16.11 -8.94
CA ASP A 370 6.36 16.40 -10.07
C ASP A 370 7.07 17.16 -11.22
N ASP A 371 8.25 17.68 -10.95
CA ASP A 371 9.20 18.18 -11.93
C ASP A 371 10.35 17.15 -12.05
N PRO A 372 10.48 16.45 -13.20
CA PRO A 372 11.52 15.42 -13.36
C PRO A 372 12.93 15.97 -13.21
N ALA A 373 13.16 17.26 -13.40
CA ALA A 373 14.46 17.90 -13.18
C ALA A 373 14.83 18.04 -11.69
N LYS A 374 13.85 17.90 -10.79
CA LYS A 374 14.01 17.96 -9.34
C LYS A 374 13.97 16.60 -8.65
N ALA A 375 13.75 15.53 -9.42
CA ALA A 375 13.73 14.19 -8.89
C ALA A 375 15.10 13.81 -8.29
N ARG A 376 15.10 13.25 -7.09
CA ARG A 376 16.30 12.83 -6.35
C ARG A 376 16.51 11.33 -6.50
N ALA A 377 17.74 10.89 -6.30
CA ALA A 377 18.11 9.45 -6.39
C ALA A 377 17.44 8.59 -5.29
N ASP A 378 16.99 9.21 -4.18
CA ASP A 378 16.30 8.57 -3.06
C ASP A 378 14.77 8.75 -3.10
N ASP A 379 14.24 9.36 -4.19
CA ASP A 379 12.81 9.50 -4.38
C ASP A 379 12.17 8.22 -4.91
N GLY A 380 10.92 7.99 -4.48
CA GLY A 380 10.11 6.88 -4.93
C GLY A 380 10.23 5.62 -4.08
N MET A 381 9.60 4.58 -4.57
CA MET A 381 9.55 3.24 -3.98
C MET A 381 9.65 2.18 -5.08
N VAL A 382 10.18 1.00 -4.75
CA VAL A 382 10.21 -0.11 -5.71
C VAL A 382 8.78 -0.58 -5.99
N ARG A 383 8.47 -0.77 -7.26
CA ARG A 383 7.15 -1.24 -7.68
C ARG A 383 7.04 -2.74 -7.45
N GLU A 384 6.27 -3.12 -6.45
CA GLU A 384 5.98 -4.51 -6.13
C GLU A 384 5.18 -5.21 -7.25
N PRO A 385 5.17 -6.56 -7.29
CA PRO A 385 4.56 -7.32 -8.39
C PRO A 385 3.11 -6.94 -8.69
N ALA A 386 2.29 -6.74 -7.66
CA ALA A 386 0.89 -6.33 -7.81
C ALA A 386 0.74 -4.99 -8.52
N LEU A 387 1.49 -3.97 -8.07
CA LEU A 387 1.47 -2.63 -8.65
C LEU A 387 2.14 -2.59 -10.02
N HIS A 388 3.17 -3.40 -10.24
CA HIS A 388 3.81 -3.53 -11.55
C HIS A 388 2.81 -4.02 -12.59
N ARG A 389 2.12 -5.11 -12.28
CA ARG A 389 1.20 -5.78 -13.19
C ARG A 389 -0.08 -4.97 -13.45
N SER A 390 -0.67 -4.42 -12.39
CA SER A 390 -1.85 -3.57 -12.51
C SER A 390 -1.59 -2.31 -13.33
N ALA A 391 -0.44 -1.66 -13.13
CA ALA A 391 -0.07 -0.47 -13.90
C ALA A 391 0.03 -0.76 -15.40
N ILE A 392 0.59 -1.91 -15.80
CA ILE A 392 0.67 -2.32 -17.19
C ILE A 392 -0.73 -2.47 -17.81
N PHE A 393 -1.58 -3.28 -17.19
CA PHE A 393 -2.90 -3.56 -17.75
C PHE A 393 -3.81 -2.33 -17.74
N ARG A 394 -3.71 -1.49 -16.74
CA ARG A 394 -4.45 -0.22 -16.69
C ARG A 394 -3.98 0.75 -17.77
N ALA A 395 -2.68 0.85 -18.03
CA ALA A 395 -2.15 1.69 -19.12
C ALA A 395 -2.58 1.18 -20.51
N LEU A 396 -2.73 -0.15 -20.67
CA LEU A 396 -3.30 -0.77 -21.88
C LEU A 396 -4.83 -0.67 -21.97
N GLY A 397 -5.47 0.01 -21.03
CA GLY A 397 -6.94 0.19 -21.03
C GLY A 397 -7.74 -1.07 -20.74
N CYS A 398 -7.12 -2.12 -20.19
CA CYS A 398 -7.79 -3.37 -19.89
C CYS A 398 -8.91 -3.17 -18.84
N GLN A 399 -10.08 -3.77 -19.08
CA GLN A 399 -11.22 -3.77 -18.16
C GLN A 399 -11.08 -4.82 -17.05
N ARG A 400 -10.21 -5.79 -17.27
CA ARG A 400 -9.79 -6.82 -16.29
C ARG A 400 -8.38 -7.28 -16.60
N ALA A 401 -7.74 -7.95 -15.65
CA ALA A 401 -6.42 -8.54 -15.90
C ALA A 401 -6.52 -9.64 -16.96
N PRO A 402 -5.75 -9.58 -18.05
CA PRO A 402 -5.69 -10.63 -19.05
C PRO A 402 -5.10 -11.91 -18.47
N THR A 403 -5.62 -13.05 -18.92
CA THR A 403 -5.10 -14.38 -18.54
C THR A 403 -5.35 -15.37 -19.65
N ASN A 404 -4.45 -16.31 -19.84
CA ASN A 404 -4.60 -17.44 -20.76
C ASN A 404 -5.16 -18.69 -20.09
N SER A 405 -5.41 -18.64 -18.79
CA SER A 405 -6.02 -19.75 -18.06
C SER A 405 -7.51 -19.87 -18.38
N THR A 406 -7.99 -21.08 -18.66
CA THR A 406 -9.40 -21.38 -18.87
C THR A 406 -10.28 -21.03 -17.68
N ASN A 407 -9.71 -21.07 -16.46
CA ASN A 407 -10.38 -20.68 -15.22
C ASN A 407 -10.29 -19.18 -14.96
N GLY A 408 -9.54 -18.43 -15.79
CA GLY A 408 -9.29 -17.01 -15.60
C GLY A 408 -8.47 -16.73 -14.33
N ASP A 409 -7.56 -17.64 -13.98
CA ASP A 409 -6.77 -17.55 -12.77
C ASP A 409 -5.77 -16.40 -12.88
N TYR A 410 -5.72 -15.62 -11.82
CA TYR A 410 -4.75 -14.54 -11.63
C TYR A 410 -3.93 -14.86 -10.41
N TRP A 411 -2.69 -15.25 -10.60
CA TRP A 411 -1.77 -15.59 -9.53
C TRP A 411 -0.47 -14.81 -9.68
N LEU A 412 -0.01 -14.22 -8.59
CA LEU A 412 1.30 -13.59 -8.46
C LEU A 412 2.18 -14.51 -7.63
N SER A 413 3.15 -15.17 -8.26
CA SER A 413 3.98 -16.17 -7.56
C SER A 413 4.85 -15.54 -6.46
N ALA A 414 5.36 -14.32 -6.66
CA ALA A 414 6.16 -13.62 -5.68
C ALA A 414 5.34 -12.84 -4.63
N GLN A 415 4.08 -12.52 -4.93
CA GLN A 415 3.19 -11.77 -4.04
C GLN A 415 1.76 -12.32 -4.10
N PRO A 416 1.52 -13.53 -3.61
CA PRO A 416 0.16 -14.06 -3.55
C PRO A 416 -0.64 -13.30 -2.49
N HIS A 417 -1.46 -12.33 -2.93
CA HIS A 417 -2.25 -11.46 -2.06
C HIS A 417 -2.98 -12.26 -0.99
N TRP A 418 -2.92 -11.80 0.25
CA TRP A 418 -3.56 -12.43 1.41
C TRP A 418 -3.03 -13.84 1.75
N TRP A 419 -1.86 -14.23 1.21
CA TRP A 419 -1.15 -15.47 1.55
C TRP A 419 0.30 -15.20 1.97
N ALA A 420 0.54 -14.07 2.64
CA ALA A 420 1.86 -13.77 3.21
C ALA A 420 2.27 -14.84 4.23
N GLU A 421 3.56 -15.15 4.27
CA GLU A 421 4.12 -16.18 5.15
C GLU A 421 4.29 -15.71 6.60
N SER A 422 4.24 -14.40 6.85
CA SER A 422 4.48 -13.81 8.18
C SER A 422 3.57 -12.62 8.47
N VAL A 423 3.55 -12.21 9.74
CA VAL A 423 2.86 -10.99 10.22
C VAL A 423 3.48 -9.69 9.65
N PHE A 424 4.66 -9.76 9.05
CA PHE A 424 5.31 -8.65 8.32
C PHE A 424 4.89 -8.56 6.86
N SER A 425 3.84 -9.26 6.44
CA SER A 425 3.45 -9.38 5.03
C SER A 425 4.55 -10.08 4.21
N PHE A 426 4.92 -9.55 3.07
CA PHE A 426 5.91 -10.13 2.15
C PHE A 426 7.32 -9.61 2.38
N TYR A 427 7.48 -8.54 3.15
CA TYR A 427 8.76 -7.90 3.47
C TYR A 427 8.67 -7.07 4.75
N ALA A 428 9.78 -6.96 5.46
CA ALA A 428 9.83 -6.07 6.61
C ALA A 428 10.01 -4.61 6.14
N PRO A 429 9.29 -3.64 6.74
CA PRO A 429 9.36 -2.24 6.31
C PRO A 429 10.74 -1.59 6.53
N THR A 430 11.64 -2.28 7.18
CA THR A 430 13.02 -1.87 7.45
C THR A 430 14.03 -2.51 6.50
N ASP A 431 13.58 -3.33 5.54
CA ASP A 431 14.48 -3.96 4.58
C ASP A 431 15.16 -2.91 3.69
N ARG A 432 16.43 -3.14 3.41
CA ARG A 432 17.30 -2.19 2.70
C ARG A 432 17.67 -2.70 1.32
N ALA A 433 17.92 -1.76 0.42
CA ALA A 433 18.53 -2.08 -0.86
C ALA A 433 19.94 -2.68 -0.64
N PRO A 434 20.29 -3.78 -1.33
CA PRO A 434 21.61 -4.41 -1.21
C PRO A 434 22.74 -3.41 -1.44
N GLY A 435 23.70 -3.37 -0.53
CA GLY A 435 24.86 -2.47 -0.62
C GLY A 435 24.54 -0.99 -0.36
N SER A 436 23.37 -0.66 0.17
CA SER A 436 22.90 0.70 0.43
C SER A 436 22.35 0.85 1.84
N ASN A 437 22.29 2.09 2.33
CA ASN A 437 21.57 2.45 3.56
C ASN A 437 20.11 2.83 3.31
N LEU A 438 19.67 2.92 2.04
CA LEU A 438 18.31 3.25 1.67
C LEU A 438 17.36 2.07 1.94
N LEU A 439 16.20 2.37 2.46
CA LEU A 439 15.10 1.41 2.56
C LEU A 439 14.56 1.12 1.16
N ALA A 440 14.35 -0.15 0.88
CA ALA A 440 13.68 -0.63 -0.33
C ALA A 440 12.98 -1.97 0.00
N PRO A 441 11.96 -1.95 0.87
CA PRO A 441 11.35 -3.17 1.41
C PRO A 441 10.84 -4.12 0.31
N GLU A 442 10.19 -3.57 -0.70
CA GLU A 442 9.58 -4.29 -1.82
C GLU A 442 10.60 -5.06 -2.67
N GLN A 443 11.88 -4.69 -2.57
CA GLN A 443 12.95 -5.38 -3.31
C GLN A 443 13.12 -6.86 -2.92
N LYS A 444 12.65 -7.23 -1.74
CA LYS A 444 12.57 -8.64 -1.31
C LYS A 444 11.75 -9.51 -2.26
N LEU A 445 10.79 -8.92 -2.95
CA LEU A 445 9.94 -9.61 -3.93
C LEU A 445 10.58 -9.73 -5.31
N LEU A 446 11.68 -9.03 -5.59
CA LEU A 446 12.38 -9.09 -6.88
C LEU A 446 13.32 -10.31 -6.93
N VAL A 447 12.74 -11.49 -6.72
CA VAL A 447 13.44 -12.79 -6.85
C VAL A 447 13.52 -13.22 -8.30
N ALA A 448 14.34 -14.24 -8.59
CA ALA A 448 14.57 -14.71 -9.96
C ALA A 448 13.29 -15.12 -10.70
N SER A 449 12.33 -15.73 -10.00
CA SER A 449 11.03 -16.09 -10.58
C SER A 449 10.21 -14.86 -10.98
N GLU A 450 10.15 -13.82 -10.14
CA GLU A 450 9.47 -12.58 -10.47
C GLU A 450 10.12 -11.86 -11.67
N PHE A 451 11.44 -11.85 -11.72
CA PHE A 451 12.14 -11.28 -12.87
C PHE A 451 11.84 -12.04 -14.16
N THR A 452 11.79 -13.36 -14.10
CA THR A 452 11.39 -14.21 -15.22
C THR A 452 9.94 -13.96 -15.63
N GLU A 453 9.04 -13.79 -14.67
CA GLU A 453 7.66 -13.41 -14.96
C GLU A 453 7.57 -12.04 -15.64
N ARG A 454 8.32 -11.04 -15.17
CA ARG A 454 8.38 -9.71 -15.81
C ARG A 454 8.92 -9.77 -17.24
N LEU A 455 9.85 -10.68 -17.52
CA LEU A 455 10.41 -10.90 -18.87
C LEU A 455 9.53 -11.75 -19.77
N GLY A 456 8.58 -12.53 -19.26
CA GLY A 456 7.79 -13.51 -20.04
C GLY A 456 6.29 -13.23 -20.09
N GLN A 457 5.75 -12.57 -19.08
CA GLN A 457 4.33 -12.51 -18.79
C GLN A 457 3.44 -12.05 -19.95
N LEU A 458 3.80 -10.95 -20.62
CA LEU A 458 2.96 -10.40 -21.69
C LEU A 458 2.87 -11.34 -22.90
N ASN A 459 3.94 -12.09 -23.15
CA ASN A 459 3.97 -13.08 -24.22
C ASN A 459 3.30 -14.39 -23.80
N TRP A 460 3.44 -14.83 -22.53
CA TRP A 460 2.77 -16.04 -22.04
C TRP A 460 1.25 -15.90 -22.07
N ILE A 461 0.70 -14.71 -21.80
CA ILE A 461 -0.73 -14.42 -21.88
C ILE A 461 -1.29 -14.66 -23.28
N ARG A 462 -0.49 -14.51 -24.33
CA ARG A 462 -0.90 -14.75 -25.73
C ARG A 462 -1.14 -16.22 -26.04
N TYR A 463 -0.57 -17.15 -25.27
CA TYR A 463 -0.75 -18.58 -25.54
C TYR A 463 -2.19 -19.01 -25.28
N ASN A 464 -2.92 -19.30 -26.35
CA ASN A 464 -4.29 -19.80 -26.26
C ASN A 464 -4.30 -21.31 -26.06
N GLN A 465 -4.80 -21.75 -24.91
CA GLN A 465 -4.87 -23.16 -24.52
C GLN A 465 -5.77 -23.98 -25.47
N ALA A 466 -6.84 -23.39 -26.00
CA ALA A 466 -7.81 -24.07 -26.86
C ALA A 466 -7.24 -24.33 -28.26
N THR A 467 -6.56 -23.35 -28.85
CA THR A 467 -5.99 -23.43 -30.20
C THR A 467 -4.55 -23.95 -30.22
N LYS A 468 -3.90 -24.02 -29.05
CA LYS A 468 -2.47 -24.33 -28.89
C LYS A 468 -1.56 -23.43 -29.71
N SER A 469 -1.95 -22.18 -29.88
CA SER A 469 -1.26 -21.16 -30.66
C SER A 469 -1.17 -19.84 -29.91
N ASN A 470 -0.30 -18.93 -30.35
CA ASN A 470 -0.26 -17.58 -29.82
C ASN A 470 -1.25 -16.69 -30.59
N ASP A 471 -2.11 -15.98 -29.84
CA ASP A 471 -3.04 -14.97 -30.36
C ASP A 471 -3.27 -13.84 -29.32
N LEU A 472 -4.12 -12.88 -29.63
CA LEU A 472 -4.44 -11.76 -28.76
C LEU A 472 -5.78 -11.94 -28.01
N SER A 473 -6.39 -13.11 -28.09
CA SER A 473 -7.75 -13.35 -27.54
C SER A 473 -7.84 -13.03 -26.03
N ALA A 474 -6.80 -13.35 -25.26
CA ALA A 474 -6.78 -13.03 -23.83
C ALA A 474 -6.83 -11.51 -23.57
N TYR A 475 -6.12 -10.71 -24.35
CA TYR A 475 -6.14 -9.25 -24.26
C TYR A 475 -7.48 -8.69 -24.73
N THR A 476 -7.98 -9.14 -25.88
CA THR A 476 -9.26 -8.72 -26.42
C THR A 476 -10.41 -9.06 -25.46
N ASN A 477 -10.42 -10.30 -24.94
CA ASN A 477 -11.41 -10.73 -23.95
C ASN A 477 -11.34 -9.95 -22.64
N ALA A 478 -10.15 -9.45 -22.28
CA ALA A 478 -9.96 -8.59 -21.11
C ALA A 478 -10.35 -7.11 -21.39
N GLY A 479 -10.71 -6.77 -22.62
CA GLY A 479 -11.05 -5.41 -23.02
C GLY A 479 -9.84 -4.48 -23.14
N CYS A 480 -8.63 -5.04 -23.36
CA CYS A 480 -7.43 -4.24 -23.59
C CYS A 480 -7.43 -3.66 -25.01
N SER A 481 -6.87 -2.47 -25.19
CA SER A 481 -6.61 -1.87 -26.50
C SER A 481 -5.11 -1.96 -26.81
N LEU A 482 -4.75 -2.83 -27.75
CA LEU A 482 -3.39 -2.98 -28.24
C LEU A 482 -3.14 -2.26 -29.59
N ASP A 483 -4.19 -1.74 -30.23
CA ASP A 483 -4.10 -1.15 -31.56
C ASP A 483 -3.10 0.02 -31.63
N ALA A 484 -3.13 0.89 -30.63
CA ALA A 484 -2.21 2.03 -30.57
C ALA A 484 -0.75 1.58 -30.40
N LEU A 485 -0.50 0.56 -29.59
CA LEU A 485 0.82 -0.04 -29.39
C LEU A 485 1.35 -0.66 -30.70
N VAL A 486 0.54 -1.51 -31.33
CA VAL A 486 0.91 -2.21 -32.58
C VAL A 486 1.08 -1.21 -33.72
N LYS A 487 0.19 -0.22 -33.84
CA LYS A 487 0.32 0.85 -34.84
C LYS A 487 1.59 1.66 -34.64
N ALA A 488 1.91 2.04 -33.44
CA ALA A 488 3.15 2.79 -33.13
C ALA A 488 4.39 1.98 -33.51
N PHE A 489 4.41 0.68 -33.16
CA PHE A 489 5.49 -0.24 -33.53
C PHE A 489 5.67 -0.35 -35.06
N SER A 490 4.57 -0.52 -35.80
CA SER A 490 4.58 -0.65 -37.27
C SER A 490 4.91 0.67 -37.99
N THR A 491 4.79 1.82 -37.31
CA THR A 491 5.04 3.12 -37.92
C THR A 491 6.53 3.45 -37.95
N SER A 492 7.20 3.43 -36.82
CA SER A 492 8.66 3.67 -36.72
C SER A 492 9.18 3.45 -35.29
N PRO A 493 10.48 3.24 -35.10
CA PRO A 493 11.11 3.18 -33.78
C PRO A 493 10.82 4.43 -32.94
N ARG A 494 10.82 5.60 -33.54
CA ARG A 494 10.48 6.86 -32.87
C ARG A 494 9.04 6.87 -32.37
N ALA A 495 8.08 6.52 -33.24
CA ALA A 495 6.67 6.48 -32.88
C ALA A 495 6.40 5.49 -31.74
N PHE A 496 7.08 4.34 -31.78
CA PHE A 496 6.98 3.34 -30.71
C PHE A 496 7.53 3.86 -29.37
N ASN A 497 8.71 4.47 -29.40
CA ASN A 497 9.30 5.09 -28.21
C ASN A 497 8.43 6.23 -27.64
N ASP A 498 7.80 7.03 -28.49
CA ASP A 498 6.92 8.12 -28.06
C ASP A 498 5.63 7.56 -27.41
N TYR A 499 5.09 6.48 -27.96
CA TYR A 499 3.98 5.75 -27.34
C TYR A 499 4.37 5.17 -25.96
N LEU A 500 5.49 4.44 -25.87
CA LEU A 500 5.97 3.89 -24.61
C LEU A 500 6.23 4.99 -23.58
N GLY A 501 6.87 6.08 -24.00
CA GLY A 501 7.15 7.23 -23.16
C GLY A 501 5.87 7.78 -22.51
N THR A 502 4.84 7.96 -23.32
CA THR A 502 3.55 8.50 -22.86
C THR A 502 2.81 7.51 -21.98
N ALA A 503 2.67 6.26 -22.42
CA ALA A 503 1.82 5.28 -21.73
C ALA A 503 2.43 4.74 -20.42
N PHE A 504 3.77 4.60 -20.35
CA PHE A 504 4.44 3.86 -19.27
C PHE A 504 5.52 4.64 -18.52
N PHE A 505 6.05 5.72 -19.12
CA PHE A 505 7.17 6.48 -18.56
C PHE A 505 6.83 7.96 -18.31
N ARG A 506 5.56 8.27 -18.05
CA ARG A 506 5.07 9.61 -17.68
C ARG A 506 5.41 10.73 -18.69
N GLY A 507 5.68 10.37 -19.96
CA GLY A 507 6.19 11.28 -20.98
C GLY A 507 7.70 11.54 -20.92
N ALA A 508 8.41 10.94 -19.97
CA ALA A 508 9.83 11.16 -19.70
C ALA A 508 10.64 9.84 -19.84
N MET A 509 10.52 9.17 -20.98
CA MET A 509 11.25 7.93 -21.23
C MET A 509 12.78 8.17 -21.21
N PRO A 510 13.55 7.37 -20.43
CA PRO A 510 15.00 7.54 -20.33
C PRO A 510 15.71 7.45 -21.70
N PRO A 511 16.63 8.38 -22.01
CA PRO A 511 17.30 8.39 -23.31
C PRO A 511 18.03 7.08 -23.67
N THR A 512 18.69 6.44 -22.68
CA THR A 512 19.37 5.17 -22.89
C THR A 512 18.39 4.06 -23.26
N LEU A 513 17.22 3.99 -22.60
CA LEU A 513 16.21 3.00 -22.92
C LEU A 513 15.62 3.23 -24.31
N ARG A 514 15.37 4.49 -24.68
CA ARG A 514 14.93 4.90 -26.02
C ARG A 514 15.90 4.44 -27.08
N ALA A 515 17.20 4.71 -26.91
CA ALA A 515 18.25 4.31 -27.87
C ALA A 515 18.35 2.78 -28.01
N ASN A 516 18.26 2.04 -26.88
CA ASN A 516 18.33 0.58 -26.93
C ASN A 516 17.14 -0.03 -27.69
N ILE A 517 15.93 0.49 -27.51
CA ILE A 517 14.75 0.03 -28.26
C ILE A 517 14.88 0.33 -29.75
N GLU A 518 15.34 1.53 -30.11
CA GLU A 518 15.60 1.89 -31.51
C GLU A 518 16.63 0.95 -32.16
N GLN A 519 17.73 0.67 -31.47
CA GLN A 519 18.75 -0.26 -31.93
C GLN A 519 18.20 -1.67 -32.11
N LEU A 520 17.38 -2.17 -31.18
CA LEU A 520 16.78 -3.49 -31.30
C LEU A 520 15.80 -3.56 -32.48
N MET A 521 14.97 -2.56 -32.70
CA MET A 521 14.03 -2.52 -33.83
C MET A 521 14.71 -2.44 -35.20
N LEU A 522 15.90 -1.85 -35.25
CA LEU A 522 16.68 -1.71 -36.48
C LEU A 522 17.66 -2.89 -36.72
N SER A 523 17.75 -3.81 -35.75
CA SER A 523 18.68 -4.95 -35.86
C SER A 523 18.19 -5.98 -36.88
N PRO A 524 19.04 -6.41 -37.83
CA PRO A 524 18.71 -7.47 -38.79
C PRO A 524 18.39 -8.82 -38.12
N SER A 525 18.87 -9.03 -36.90
CA SER A 525 18.61 -10.24 -36.12
C SER A 525 17.27 -10.22 -35.37
N TRP A 526 16.58 -9.09 -35.42
CA TRP A 526 15.24 -8.96 -34.81
C TRP A 526 14.19 -9.49 -35.80
N ASP A 527 14.02 -10.81 -35.80
CA ASP A 527 12.99 -11.45 -36.62
C ASP A 527 11.65 -11.34 -35.93
N VAL A 528 10.75 -10.58 -36.54
CA VAL A 528 9.39 -10.36 -36.02
C VAL A 528 8.40 -10.95 -37.03
N ASN A 529 7.88 -12.11 -36.72
CA ASN A 529 6.91 -12.80 -37.57
C ASN A 529 5.57 -12.06 -37.68
N ALA A 530 5.25 -11.21 -36.67
CA ALA A 530 4.05 -10.38 -36.66
C ALA A 530 4.28 -9.10 -35.84
N PRO A 531 3.68 -7.95 -36.24
CA PRO A 531 3.87 -6.67 -35.55
C PRO A 531 3.42 -6.68 -34.08
N ASP A 532 2.39 -7.43 -33.73
CA ASP A 532 1.90 -7.57 -32.36
C ASP A 532 2.90 -8.33 -31.47
N ASP A 533 3.58 -9.35 -32.01
CA ASP A 533 4.63 -10.09 -31.32
C ASP A 533 5.81 -9.17 -30.98
N GLY A 534 6.30 -8.43 -32.00
CA GLY A 534 7.39 -7.47 -31.82
C GLY A 534 7.06 -6.38 -30.81
N ALA A 535 5.87 -5.80 -30.93
CA ALA A 535 5.39 -4.74 -30.05
C ALA A 535 5.32 -5.21 -28.59
N LEU A 536 4.76 -6.39 -28.32
CA LEU A 536 4.64 -6.93 -26.97
C LEU A 536 5.99 -7.36 -26.37
N ARG A 537 6.91 -7.91 -27.18
CA ARG A 537 8.27 -8.27 -26.72
C ARG A 537 9.06 -7.03 -26.29
N LEU A 538 9.03 -5.96 -27.09
CA LEU A 538 9.73 -4.72 -26.75
C LEU A 538 9.06 -3.98 -25.61
N LEU A 539 7.72 -3.97 -25.55
CA LEU A 539 7.01 -3.45 -24.39
C LEU A 539 7.47 -4.17 -23.11
N GLN A 540 7.47 -5.51 -23.13
CA GLN A 540 7.87 -6.32 -21.99
C GLN A 540 9.34 -6.07 -21.59
N PHE A 541 10.24 -5.97 -22.57
CA PHE A 541 11.64 -5.59 -22.34
C PHE A 541 11.72 -4.22 -21.63
N ALA A 542 11.00 -3.21 -22.12
CA ALA A 542 10.99 -1.87 -21.52
C ALA A 542 10.48 -1.88 -20.08
N LEU A 543 9.40 -2.63 -19.81
CA LEU A 543 8.75 -2.69 -18.50
C LEU A 543 9.50 -3.57 -17.49
N ALA A 544 10.36 -4.48 -17.93
CA ALA A 544 11.24 -5.25 -17.05
C ALA A 544 12.46 -4.45 -16.55
N THR A 545 12.70 -3.26 -17.12
CA THR A 545 13.83 -2.42 -16.72
C THR A 545 13.58 -1.75 -15.36
N PRO A 546 14.66 -1.36 -14.63
CA PRO A 546 14.53 -0.60 -13.39
C PRO A 546 13.77 0.73 -13.56
N TYR A 547 13.74 1.31 -14.74
CA TYR A 547 13.06 2.57 -15.04
C TYR A 547 11.54 2.50 -14.86
N PHE A 548 10.93 1.36 -15.16
CA PHE A 548 9.53 1.09 -14.84
C PHE A 548 9.36 0.45 -13.46
N GLY A 549 10.40 -0.13 -12.92
CA GLY A 549 10.41 -0.83 -11.64
C GLY A 549 10.29 0.08 -10.42
N VAL A 550 10.30 1.41 -10.58
CA VAL A 550 10.21 2.39 -9.48
C VAL A 550 9.05 3.34 -9.71
N ILE A 551 8.20 3.50 -8.70
CA ILE A 551 7.22 4.59 -8.58
C ILE A 551 7.98 5.78 -8.00
N GLN A 552 8.23 6.78 -8.82
CA GLN A 552 8.96 7.98 -8.38
C GLN A 552 8.04 9.02 -7.78
#